data_4bb7b8c24557377fe92cd264a234e7e6
#
_entry.id   4bb7b8c24557377fe92cd264a234e7e6
#
_cell.length_a   1.000
_cell.length_b   1.000
_cell.length_c   1.000
_cell.angle_alpha   90.00
_cell.angle_beta   90.00
_cell.angle_gamma   90.00
#
_symmetry.space_group_name_H-M   'P 1'
#
loop_
_entity.id
_entity.type
_entity.pdbx_description
1 polymer ?
#
loop_
_entity_poly.entity_id
_entity_poly.type
_entity_poly.pdbx_seq_one_letter_code
_entity_poly.pdbx_strand_id
1 'polypeptide(L)'
;LTDNIDVPEGHYAEDSMKSTVVPNRNAIMLTIAYGIASAQNLDAVATAVHGGDHFIYPDCRPAFITSFEDMQNHALEGFSNIKLYTPFLEKDKSDIAKEAAKLNVPIEKTWSCYKGGKIHCGCCGTCVERIEAFHIAGVTDPTEYEDLNFWQNTVKGAA
;
A
#
# COMPACT_ATOMS: atom_id res chain seq x y z
N LEU A 1 13.74 7.08 -2.28
CA LEU A 1 13.57 5.99 -3.23
C LEU A 1 14.29 6.26 -4.53
N THR A 2 14.24 7.44 -5.09
CA THR A 2 14.42 7.68 -6.52
C THR A 2 15.52 8.66 -6.89
N ASP A 3 16.32 9.13 -5.93
CA ASP A 3 17.37 10.10 -6.25
C ASP A 3 18.55 9.51 -7.04
N ASN A 4 18.73 8.15 -6.97
CA ASN A 4 19.87 7.47 -7.60
C ASN A 4 19.49 6.16 -8.32
N ILE A 5 18.21 5.76 -8.35
CA ILE A 5 17.76 4.49 -8.94
C ILE A 5 16.47 4.75 -9.71
N ASP A 6 16.43 4.30 -10.97
CA ASP A 6 15.22 4.36 -11.76
C ASP A 6 14.10 3.51 -11.14
N VAL A 7 12.87 3.96 -11.30
CA VAL A 7 11.70 3.20 -10.86
C VAL A 7 11.62 1.91 -11.67
N PRO A 8 11.66 0.73 -11.02
CA PRO A 8 11.62 -0.54 -11.75
C PRO A 8 10.30 -0.74 -12.49
N GLU A 9 10.40 -1.37 -13.65
CA GLU A 9 9.28 -1.82 -14.45
C GLU A 9 9.10 -3.33 -14.29
N GLY A 10 7.89 -3.83 -14.47
CA GLY A 10 7.61 -5.26 -14.39
C GLY A 10 6.57 -5.63 -13.34
N HIS A 11 6.45 -6.93 -13.08
CA HIS A 11 5.49 -7.44 -12.12
C HIS A 11 5.90 -7.10 -10.69
N TYR A 12 4.92 -6.75 -9.86
CA TYR A 12 5.15 -6.35 -8.47
C TYR A 12 5.85 -7.40 -7.61
N ALA A 13 5.71 -8.69 -7.94
CA ALA A 13 6.35 -9.80 -7.23
C ALA A 13 7.83 -10.03 -7.61
N GLU A 14 8.39 -9.28 -8.56
CA GLU A 14 9.78 -9.45 -8.98
C GLU A 14 10.78 -8.92 -7.94
N ASP A 15 11.97 -9.53 -7.91
CA ASP A 15 13.05 -9.13 -7.00
C ASP A 15 13.50 -7.67 -7.19
N SER A 16 13.35 -7.14 -8.40
CA SER A 16 13.61 -5.73 -8.73
C SER A 16 12.80 -4.76 -7.85
N MET A 17 11.62 -5.17 -7.40
CA MET A 17 10.75 -4.37 -6.53
C MET A 17 11.32 -4.17 -5.13
N LYS A 18 12.31 -4.94 -4.69
CA LYS A 18 13.02 -4.70 -3.42
C LYS A 18 13.71 -3.33 -3.39
N SER A 19 14.06 -2.76 -4.55
CA SER A 19 14.60 -1.40 -4.64
C SER A 19 13.58 -0.31 -4.26
N THR A 20 12.30 -0.63 -4.22
CA THR A 20 11.23 0.30 -3.79
C THR A 20 11.07 0.37 -2.28
N VAL A 21 11.73 -0.51 -1.53
CA VAL A 21 11.64 -0.54 -0.06
C VAL A 21 12.32 0.69 0.53
N VAL A 22 11.57 1.48 1.29
CA VAL A 22 12.11 2.51 2.18
C VAL A 22 12.13 1.92 3.59
N PRO A 23 13.29 1.50 4.09
CA PRO A 23 13.36 0.78 5.36
C PRO A 23 12.71 1.56 6.50
N ASN A 24 11.92 0.87 7.33
CA ASN A 24 11.31 1.42 8.52
C ASN A 24 10.29 2.56 8.30
N ARG A 25 9.86 2.80 7.06
CA ARG A 25 8.97 3.92 6.72
C ARG A 25 7.65 3.87 7.50
N ASN A 26 7.00 2.71 7.55
CA ASN A 26 5.72 2.58 8.25
C ASN A 26 5.87 2.79 9.76
N ALA A 27 6.96 2.29 10.38
CA ALA A 27 7.21 2.53 11.80
C ALA A 27 7.37 4.03 12.10
N ILE A 28 8.12 4.77 11.28
CA ILE A 28 8.30 6.21 11.45
C ILE A 28 6.97 6.95 11.33
N MET A 29 6.22 6.68 10.25
CA MET A 29 4.93 7.35 10.00
C MET A 29 3.91 7.05 11.08
N LEU A 30 3.79 5.78 11.48
CA LEU A 30 2.86 5.36 12.53
C LEU A 30 3.23 5.95 13.89
N THR A 31 4.52 6.02 14.24
CA THR A 31 4.95 6.66 15.50
C THR A 31 4.52 8.13 15.57
N ILE A 32 4.70 8.87 14.47
CA ILE A 32 4.25 10.26 14.39
C ILE A 32 2.71 10.35 14.51
N ALA A 33 1.99 9.47 13.82
CA ALA A 33 0.53 9.42 13.86
C ALA A 33 0.00 9.14 15.28
N TYR A 34 0.62 8.23 16.03
CA TYR A 34 0.26 7.95 17.42
C TYR A 34 0.51 9.16 18.33
N GLY A 35 1.64 9.86 18.15
CA GLY A 35 1.91 11.09 18.89
C GLY A 35 0.84 12.18 18.65
N ILE A 36 0.43 12.35 17.38
CA ILE A 36 -0.65 13.30 17.02
C ILE A 36 -1.98 12.83 17.60
N ALA A 37 -2.33 11.56 17.48
CA ALA A 37 -3.56 10.98 17.99
C ALA A 37 -3.67 11.15 19.51
N SER A 38 -2.57 10.89 20.24
CA SER A 38 -2.51 11.11 21.69
C SER A 38 -2.73 12.57 22.06
N ALA A 39 -2.04 13.49 21.38
CA ALA A 39 -2.16 14.92 21.65
C ALA A 39 -3.58 15.48 21.34
N GLN A 40 -4.31 14.86 20.44
CA GLN A 40 -5.67 15.24 20.04
C GLN A 40 -6.77 14.41 20.71
N ASN A 41 -6.42 13.49 21.62
CA ASN A 41 -7.36 12.57 22.30
C ASN A 41 -8.20 11.77 21.30
N LEU A 42 -7.56 11.22 20.25
CA LEU A 42 -8.21 10.33 19.28
C LEU A 42 -8.14 8.87 19.75
N ASP A 43 -9.11 8.07 19.33
CA ASP A 43 -9.26 6.67 19.78
C ASP A 43 -8.49 5.66 18.94
N ALA A 44 -8.09 6.03 17.72
CA ALA A 44 -7.43 5.11 16.80
C ALA A 44 -6.51 5.82 15.80
N VAL A 45 -5.49 5.07 15.35
CA VAL A 45 -4.69 5.34 14.14
C VAL A 45 -5.01 4.25 13.13
N ALA A 46 -5.24 4.61 11.88
CA ALA A 46 -5.51 3.66 10.81
C ALA A 46 -4.36 3.59 9.81
N THR A 47 -4.08 2.39 9.31
CA THR A 47 -3.19 2.19 8.17
C THR A 47 -3.76 1.15 7.21
N ALA A 48 -3.51 1.34 5.91
CA ALA A 48 -4.00 0.48 4.85
C ALA A 48 -2.96 -0.55 4.36
N VAL A 49 -2.07 -1.01 5.25
CA VAL A 49 -1.20 -2.14 4.95
C VAL A 49 -2.05 -3.36 4.59
N HIS A 50 -1.62 -4.15 3.61
CA HIS A 50 -2.41 -5.26 3.08
C HIS A 50 -1.56 -6.51 2.82
N GLY A 51 -2.25 -7.67 2.67
CA GLY A 51 -1.61 -8.98 2.52
C GLY A 51 -0.68 -9.10 1.32
N GLY A 52 -0.99 -8.44 0.22
CA GLY A 52 -0.16 -8.41 -0.98
C GLY A 52 1.24 -7.82 -0.77
N ASP A 53 1.44 -7.00 0.24
CA ASP A 53 2.73 -6.36 0.56
C ASP A 53 3.65 -7.19 1.46
N HIS A 54 3.15 -8.25 2.10
CA HIS A 54 3.86 -8.97 3.16
C HIS A 54 5.18 -9.62 2.71
N PHE A 55 5.30 -10.00 1.45
CA PHE A 55 6.49 -10.66 0.94
C PHE A 55 7.65 -9.67 0.64
N ILE A 56 7.33 -8.40 0.30
CA ILE A 56 8.33 -7.37 0.02
C ILE A 56 8.63 -6.51 1.25
N TYR A 57 7.58 -6.03 1.95
CA TYR A 57 7.71 -5.02 3.00
C TYR A 57 7.55 -5.65 4.39
N PRO A 58 8.64 -5.82 5.16
CA PRO A 58 8.56 -6.38 6.52
C PRO A 58 7.64 -5.59 7.45
N ASP A 59 7.59 -4.26 7.28
CA ASP A 59 6.78 -3.35 8.08
C ASP A 59 5.32 -3.23 7.62
N CYS A 60 4.86 -4.18 6.77
CA CYS A 60 3.46 -4.41 6.46
C CYS A 60 2.93 -5.74 7.05
N ARG A 61 3.78 -6.56 7.66
CA ARG A 61 3.42 -7.91 8.13
C ARG A 61 2.64 -7.90 9.44
N PRO A 62 1.77 -8.90 9.69
CA PRO A 62 1.03 -9.02 10.96
C PRO A 62 1.92 -8.95 12.20
N ALA A 63 3.09 -9.62 12.18
CA ALA A 63 4.03 -9.60 13.29
C ALA A 63 4.54 -8.19 13.60
N PHE A 64 4.83 -7.37 12.58
CA PHE A 64 5.19 -5.98 12.77
C PHE A 64 4.03 -5.18 13.39
N ILE A 65 2.83 -5.31 12.84
CA ILE A 65 1.64 -4.59 13.32
C ILE A 65 1.38 -4.87 14.79
N THR A 66 1.38 -6.15 15.19
CA THR A 66 1.17 -6.53 16.59
C THR A 66 2.26 -5.97 17.52
N SER A 67 3.53 -6.13 17.15
CA SER A 67 4.65 -5.64 17.96
C SER A 67 4.69 -4.12 18.05
N PHE A 68 4.28 -3.44 16.98
CA PHE A 68 4.20 -1.98 16.95
C PHE A 68 3.10 -1.47 17.89
N GLU A 69 1.91 -2.07 17.83
CA GLU A 69 0.79 -1.72 18.73
C GLU A 69 1.16 -1.98 20.19
N ASP A 70 1.77 -3.12 20.51
CA ASP A 70 2.26 -3.43 21.85
C ASP A 70 3.27 -2.39 22.36
N MET A 71 4.22 -2.01 21.52
CA MET A 71 5.20 -0.97 21.85
C MET A 71 4.53 0.37 22.14
N GLN A 72 3.54 0.77 21.33
CA GLN A 72 2.81 2.02 21.54
C GLN A 72 1.95 1.97 22.81
N ASN A 73 1.33 0.85 23.14
CA ASN A 73 0.57 0.67 24.37
C ASN A 73 1.46 0.87 25.60
N HIS A 74 2.68 0.34 25.59
CA HIS A 74 3.65 0.59 26.66
C HIS A 74 4.14 2.04 26.71
N ALA A 75 4.41 2.64 25.54
CA ALA A 75 4.90 4.02 25.48
C ALA A 75 3.87 5.05 25.97
N LEU A 76 2.58 4.75 25.82
CA LEU A 76 1.47 5.64 26.17
C LEU A 76 0.71 5.22 27.42
N GLU A 77 1.25 4.25 28.18
CA GLU A 77 0.60 3.74 29.39
C GLU A 77 0.29 4.86 30.40
N GLY A 78 -0.97 4.95 30.79
CA GLY A 78 -1.46 5.99 31.69
C GLY A 78 -1.77 7.35 31.02
N PHE A 79 -1.48 7.52 29.73
CA PHE A 79 -1.77 8.76 28.98
C PHE A 79 -2.86 8.59 27.94
N SER A 80 -2.79 7.55 27.11
CA SER A 80 -3.72 7.35 26.01
C SER A 80 -3.92 5.85 25.75
N ASN A 81 -5.09 5.50 25.22
CA ASN A 81 -5.41 4.14 24.76
C ASN A 81 -5.85 4.24 23.28
N ILE A 82 -4.90 4.10 22.37
CA ILE A 82 -5.09 4.29 20.92
C ILE A 82 -4.97 2.94 20.23
N LYS A 83 -5.97 2.55 19.46
CA LYS A 83 -5.97 1.31 18.68
C LYS A 83 -5.30 1.50 17.32
N LEU A 84 -4.56 0.49 16.86
CA LEU A 84 -4.09 0.41 15.48
C LEU A 84 -5.13 -0.31 14.63
N TYR A 85 -5.80 0.41 13.75
CA TYR A 85 -6.82 -0.12 12.85
C TYR A 85 -6.24 -0.48 11.48
N THR A 86 -6.25 -1.77 11.15
CA THR A 86 -5.63 -2.33 9.92
C THR A 86 -6.63 -3.19 9.14
N PRO A 87 -7.63 -2.58 8.50
CA PRO A 87 -8.79 -3.31 7.92
C PRO A 87 -8.43 -4.22 6.75
N PHE A 88 -7.25 -4.04 6.14
CA PHE A 88 -6.82 -4.78 4.96
C PHE A 88 -5.64 -5.72 5.20
N LEU A 89 -5.22 -5.90 6.46
CA LEU A 89 -4.00 -6.65 6.82
C LEU A 89 -3.93 -8.03 6.15
N GLU A 90 -5.04 -8.76 6.12
CA GLU A 90 -5.14 -10.11 5.54
C GLU A 90 -5.81 -10.12 4.14
N LYS A 91 -5.97 -8.97 3.53
CA LYS A 91 -6.63 -8.81 2.22
C LYS A 91 -5.62 -8.50 1.13
N ASP A 92 -5.97 -8.85 -0.11
CA ASP A 92 -5.18 -8.43 -1.26
C ASP A 92 -5.70 -7.11 -1.87
N LYS A 93 -4.99 -6.60 -2.86
CA LYS A 93 -5.35 -5.34 -3.51
C LYS A 93 -6.64 -5.46 -4.34
N SER A 94 -7.00 -6.65 -4.81
CA SER A 94 -8.27 -6.87 -5.50
C SER A 94 -9.47 -6.76 -4.55
N ASP A 95 -9.31 -7.19 -3.30
CA ASP A 95 -10.34 -7.00 -2.27
C ASP A 95 -10.51 -5.51 -1.93
N ILE A 96 -9.40 -4.75 -1.91
CA ILE A 96 -9.45 -3.29 -1.71
C ILE A 96 -10.19 -2.63 -2.87
N ALA A 97 -9.92 -3.03 -4.13
CA ALA A 97 -10.61 -2.51 -5.30
C ALA A 97 -12.12 -2.80 -5.26
N LYS A 98 -12.52 -4.00 -4.85
CA LYS A 98 -13.94 -4.37 -4.65
C LYS A 98 -14.62 -3.51 -3.59
N GLU A 99 -13.95 -3.32 -2.44
CA GLU A 99 -14.51 -2.51 -1.36
C GLU A 99 -14.58 -1.03 -1.74
N ALA A 100 -13.57 -0.51 -2.47
CA ALA A 100 -13.58 0.86 -2.99
C ALA A 100 -14.78 1.10 -3.94
N ALA A 101 -15.06 0.15 -4.84
CA ALA A 101 -16.22 0.24 -5.73
C ALA A 101 -17.55 0.21 -4.95
N LYS A 102 -17.66 -0.68 -3.97
CA LYS A 102 -18.84 -0.80 -3.11
C LYS A 102 -19.10 0.47 -2.29
N LEU A 103 -18.04 1.13 -1.83
CA LEU A 103 -18.12 2.37 -1.07
C LEU A 103 -18.20 3.62 -1.96
N ASN A 104 -18.25 3.48 -3.28
CA ASN A 104 -18.24 4.56 -4.25
C ASN A 104 -17.05 5.54 -4.05
N VAL A 105 -15.86 4.98 -3.75
CA VAL A 105 -14.64 5.78 -3.66
C VAL A 105 -14.36 6.42 -5.03
N PRO A 106 -14.01 7.71 -5.11
CA PRO A 106 -13.67 8.38 -6.36
C PRO A 106 -12.29 7.93 -6.86
N ILE A 107 -12.25 6.72 -7.46
CA ILE A 107 -11.04 6.01 -7.89
C ILE A 107 -10.22 6.86 -8.88
N GLU A 108 -10.89 7.63 -9.73
CA GLU A 108 -10.28 8.54 -10.68
C GLU A 108 -9.40 9.63 -10.04
N LYS A 109 -9.58 9.87 -8.74
CA LYS A 109 -8.78 10.84 -7.96
C LYS A 109 -7.61 10.19 -7.22
N THR A 110 -7.43 8.87 -7.33
CA THR A 110 -6.34 8.16 -6.66
C THR A 110 -5.11 8.06 -7.54
N TRP A 111 -3.92 8.08 -6.94
CA TRP A 111 -2.65 8.01 -7.64
C TRP A 111 -1.80 6.85 -7.14
N SER A 112 -1.26 6.03 -8.06
CA SER A 112 -0.39 4.89 -7.75
C SER A 112 0.98 4.96 -8.41
N CYS A 113 1.12 5.65 -9.54
CA CYS A 113 2.33 5.64 -10.35
C CYS A 113 3.54 6.20 -9.63
N TYR A 114 4.62 5.42 -9.52
CA TYR A 114 5.88 5.86 -8.90
C TYR A 114 6.73 6.76 -9.81
N LYS A 115 6.52 6.71 -11.15
CA LYS A 115 7.24 7.60 -12.08
C LYS A 115 6.73 9.04 -12.05
N GLY A 116 5.55 9.28 -11.46
CA GLY A 116 4.92 10.61 -11.52
C GLY A 116 4.37 10.92 -12.91
N GLY A 117 4.37 12.19 -13.31
CA GLY A 117 3.83 12.63 -14.61
C GLY A 117 2.40 13.13 -14.52
N LYS A 118 1.72 13.23 -15.68
CA LYS A 118 0.33 13.69 -15.78
C LYS A 118 -0.68 12.56 -15.79
N ILE A 119 -0.29 11.41 -16.32
CA ILE A 119 -1.05 10.16 -16.35
C ILE A 119 -0.16 9.02 -15.82
N HIS A 120 -0.75 7.89 -15.49
CA HIS A 120 -0.01 6.73 -14.99
C HIS A 120 0.79 6.08 -16.13
N CYS A 121 2.05 5.67 -15.86
CA CYS A 121 2.89 5.05 -16.89
C CYS A 121 2.40 3.67 -17.37
N GLY A 122 1.69 2.92 -16.53
CA GLY A 122 1.21 1.57 -16.85
C GLY A 122 2.24 0.45 -16.71
N CYS A 123 3.54 0.76 -16.58
CA CYS A 123 4.64 -0.22 -16.59
C CYS A 123 5.40 -0.37 -15.26
N CYS A 124 5.37 0.61 -14.36
CA CYS A 124 5.99 0.44 -13.04
C CYS A 124 5.19 -0.56 -12.19
N GLY A 125 5.87 -1.21 -11.23
CA GLY A 125 5.27 -2.26 -10.41
C GLY A 125 3.92 -1.90 -9.79
N THR A 126 3.76 -0.68 -9.30
CA THR A 126 2.48 -0.22 -8.72
C THR A 126 1.37 0.01 -9.74
N CYS A 127 1.70 0.39 -10.98
CA CYS A 127 0.72 0.46 -12.06
C CYS A 127 0.29 -0.94 -12.49
N VAL A 128 1.23 -1.85 -12.67
CA VAL A 128 0.97 -3.26 -13.03
C VAL A 128 0.06 -3.89 -11.97
N GLU A 129 0.42 -3.80 -10.71
CA GLU A 129 -0.36 -4.33 -9.60
C GLU A 129 -1.76 -3.71 -9.52
N ARG A 130 -1.89 -2.41 -9.75
CA ARG A 130 -3.20 -1.75 -9.75
C ARG A 130 -4.09 -2.27 -10.87
N ILE A 131 -3.60 -2.31 -12.12
CA ILE A 131 -4.38 -2.78 -13.26
C ILE A 131 -4.80 -4.24 -13.04
N GLU A 132 -3.88 -5.10 -12.59
CA GLU A 132 -4.16 -6.50 -12.26
C GLU A 132 -5.21 -6.63 -11.16
N ALA A 133 -5.09 -5.86 -10.07
CA ALA A 133 -6.03 -5.89 -8.96
C ALA A 133 -7.45 -5.52 -9.39
N PHE A 134 -7.61 -4.46 -10.20
CA PHE A 134 -8.91 -4.08 -10.74
C PHE A 134 -9.47 -5.13 -11.71
N HIS A 135 -8.62 -5.74 -12.53
CA HIS A 135 -9.00 -6.83 -13.43
C HIS A 135 -9.50 -8.05 -12.64
N ILE A 136 -8.76 -8.51 -11.64
CA ILE A 136 -9.16 -9.64 -10.76
C ILE A 136 -10.44 -9.30 -9.98
N ALA A 137 -10.57 -8.06 -9.53
CA ALA A 137 -11.77 -7.59 -8.83
C ALA A 137 -13.04 -7.58 -9.72
N GLY A 138 -12.88 -7.56 -11.05
CA GLY A 138 -13.99 -7.34 -11.97
C GLY A 138 -14.55 -5.92 -11.90
N VAL A 139 -13.75 -4.95 -11.47
CA VAL A 139 -14.10 -3.54 -11.30
C VAL A 139 -13.40 -2.71 -12.36
N THR A 140 -14.11 -1.76 -12.97
CA THR A 140 -13.51 -0.85 -13.94
C THR A 140 -12.57 0.13 -13.22
N ASP A 141 -11.31 0.22 -13.66
CA ASP A 141 -10.39 1.28 -13.28
C ASP A 141 -10.55 2.46 -14.24
N PRO A 142 -11.03 3.62 -13.80
CA PRO A 142 -11.21 4.79 -14.65
C PRO A 142 -9.90 5.55 -14.92
N THR A 143 -8.78 5.06 -14.44
CA THR A 143 -7.47 5.71 -14.53
C THR A 143 -6.93 5.67 -15.95
N GLU A 144 -6.35 6.78 -16.39
CA GLU A 144 -5.64 6.86 -17.68
C GLU A 144 -4.20 6.36 -17.54
N TYR A 145 -3.75 5.52 -18.50
CA TYR A 145 -2.42 4.94 -18.55
C TYR A 145 -1.74 5.22 -19.90
N GLU A 146 -0.42 5.46 -19.87
CA GLU A 146 0.40 5.52 -21.10
C GLU A 146 0.43 4.17 -21.80
N ASP A 147 0.60 3.07 -21.04
CA ASP A 147 0.49 1.70 -21.52
C ASP A 147 -0.45 0.86 -20.64
N LEU A 148 -1.65 0.62 -21.13
CA LEU A 148 -2.66 -0.19 -20.43
C LEU A 148 -2.43 -1.70 -20.59
N ASN A 149 -1.60 -2.14 -21.55
CA ASN A 149 -1.44 -3.54 -21.91
C ASN A 149 -0.15 -4.18 -21.37
N PHE A 150 0.80 -3.39 -20.91
CA PHE A 150 2.10 -3.89 -20.42
C PHE A 150 1.97 -5.00 -19.38
N TRP A 151 1.05 -4.86 -18.42
CA TRP A 151 0.82 -5.81 -17.33
C TRP A 151 0.52 -7.24 -17.82
N GLN A 152 -0.17 -7.39 -18.97
CA GLN A 152 -0.53 -8.71 -19.51
C GLN A 152 0.69 -9.54 -19.90
N ASN A 153 1.78 -8.89 -20.26
CA ASN A 153 3.04 -9.56 -20.62
C ASN A 153 3.82 -9.97 -19.37
N THR A 154 3.69 -9.23 -18.28
CA THR A 154 4.38 -9.52 -17.02
C THR A 154 3.72 -10.67 -16.25
N VAL A 155 2.40 -10.75 -16.24
CA VAL A 155 1.63 -11.82 -15.57
C VAL A 155 1.82 -13.18 -16.28
N LYS A 156 1.95 -13.20 -17.59
CA LYS A 156 2.19 -14.46 -18.35
C LYS A 156 3.56 -15.11 -18.09
N GLY A 157 4.52 -14.35 -17.57
CA GLY A 157 5.85 -14.84 -17.19
C GLY A 157 5.96 -15.35 -15.75
N ALA A 158 4.92 -15.20 -14.95
CA ALA A 158 4.88 -15.58 -13.53
C ALA A 158 4.10 -16.87 -13.24
N ALA A 159 3.71 -17.62 -14.30
CA ALA A 159 3.01 -18.91 -14.22
C ALA A 159 3.96 -20.10 -14.31
#